data_382918bc34617729f38d9edc96ca3f28
#
_entry.id   382918bc34617729f38d9edc96ca3f28
#
_cell.length_a   1.000
_cell.length_b   1.000
_cell.length_c   1.000
_cell.angle_alpha   90.00
_cell.angle_beta   90.00
_cell.angle_gamma   90.00
#
_symmetry.space_group_name_H-M   'P 1'
#
loop_
_entity.id
_entity.type
_entity.pdbx_description
1 polymer ?
#
loop_
_entity_poly.entity_id
_entity_poly.type
_entity_poly.pdbx_seq_one_letter_code
_entity_poly.pdbx_strand_id
1 'polypeptide(L)'
;MVRERHDEYSSAMQLDALVAAAPSLALRTEHLLLRRFTADDVPFAIEQENDRAVMRWIRDAQPADVVRARAASMAAPFQGRDGEWLALTVVPHDLQRAVGLLVCRATAAEHATMEIGYRLAASVHRRGYAFQMCSALCTYLFDVVRARKLIALCVADNDASVRTLQKLGMQQEGRLREYCRLDGAYRDELVWGLLAREWRPPQRG
;
A
#
# COMPACT_ATOMS: atom_id res chain seq x y z
N MET A 1 -18.39 -28.52 14.69
CA MET A 1 -17.93 -27.48 15.62
C MET A 1 -17.29 -26.35 14.80
N VAL A 2 -18.12 -25.55 14.08
CA VAL A 2 -17.68 -24.50 13.09
C VAL A 2 -18.54 -23.22 13.29
N ARG A 3 -19.04 -22.98 14.50
CA ARG A 3 -19.96 -21.85 14.75
C ARG A 3 -19.39 -20.64 15.50
N GLU A 4 -18.11 -20.58 15.87
CA GLU A 4 -17.62 -19.57 16.81
C GLU A 4 -16.72 -18.49 16.23
N ARG A 5 -16.51 -18.39 14.90
CA ARG A 5 -15.68 -17.31 14.30
C ARG A 5 -16.46 -16.26 13.51
N HIS A 6 -17.78 -16.28 13.50
CA HIS A 6 -18.57 -15.28 12.77
C HIS A 6 -18.80 -13.98 13.56
N ASP A 7 -18.64 -13.97 14.88
CA ASP A 7 -18.94 -12.81 15.72
C ASP A 7 -17.74 -11.88 15.99
N GLU A 8 -16.50 -12.28 15.70
CA GLU A 8 -15.33 -11.44 15.98
C GLU A 8 -15.14 -10.26 15.02
N TYR A 9 -15.83 -10.23 13.88
CA TYR A 9 -15.71 -9.15 12.87
C TYR A 9 -16.86 -8.13 12.92
N SER A 10 -17.65 -8.12 13.98
CA SER A 10 -18.74 -7.15 14.19
C SER A 10 -18.28 -5.80 14.77
N SER A 11 -17.00 -5.60 15.03
CA SER A 11 -16.52 -4.27 15.44
C SER A 11 -16.32 -3.38 14.21
N ALA A 12 -16.87 -2.18 14.26
CA ALA A 12 -16.63 -1.16 13.22
C ALA A 12 -15.14 -0.92 13.01
N MET A 13 -14.74 -0.64 11.78
CA MET A 13 -13.37 -0.28 11.43
C MET A 13 -12.91 0.90 12.30
N GLN A 14 -11.73 0.79 12.90
CA GLN A 14 -11.15 1.78 13.80
C GLN A 14 -10.37 2.85 13.01
N LEU A 15 -11.07 3.57 12.11
CA LEU A 15 -10.43 4.59 11.28
C LEU A 15 -9.91 5.77 12.12
N ASP A 16 -10.63 6.15 13.17
CA ASP A 16 -10.19 7.19 14.12
C ASP A 16 -8.89 6.79 14.83
N ALA A 17 -8.70 5.50 15.14
CA ALA A 17 -7.45 5.00 15.70
C ALA A 17 -6.30 5.13 14.70
N LEU A 18 -6.54 4.89 13.41
CA LEU A 18 -5.55 5.11 12.37
C LEU A 18 -5.20 6.59 12.23
N VAL A 19 -6.20 7.48 12.26
CA VAL A 19 -5.97 8.93 12.22
C VAL A 19 -5.13 9.40 13.41
N ALA A 20 -5.47 8.96 14.62
CA ALA A 20 -4.72 9.29 15.83
C ALA A 20 -3.27 8.76 15.81
N ALA A 21 -3.06 7.56 15.28
CA ALA A 21 -1.73 6.95 15.18
C ALA A 21 -0.89 7.51 14.03
N ALA A 22 -1.52 8.04 12.97
CA ALA A 22 -0.85 8.42 11.73
C ALA A 22 0.37 9.33 11.91
N PRO A 23 0.39 10.35 12.78
CA PRO A 23 1.55 11.24 12.93
C PRO A 23 2.84 10.53 13.36
N SER A 24 2.73 9.48 14.17
CA SER A 24 3.85 8.71 14.71
C SER A 24 3.91 7.26 14.22
N LEU A 25 3.08 6.90 13.24
CA LEU A 25 2.98 5.53 12.76
C LEU A 25 4.33 5.03 12.24
N ALA A 26 4.82 3.97 12.86
CA ALA A 26 6.04 3.28 12.48
C ALA A 26 5.84 1.77 12.63
N LEU A 27 5.96 1.04 11.51
CA LEU A 27 5.96 -0.42 11.49
C LEU A 27 7.38 -0.92 11.23
N ARG A 28 7.77 -1.98 11.92
CA ARG A 28 9.09 -2.58 11.77
C ARG A 28 8.97 -4.00 11.27
N THR A 29 9.86 -4.35 10.35
CA THR A 29 10.09 -5.72 9.90
C THR A 29 11.53 -6.11 10.21
N GLU A 30 11.94 -7.30 9.82
CA GLU A 30 13.33 -7.75 9.93
C GLU A 30 14.33 -6.78 9.27
N HIS A 31 13.97 -6.24 8.09
CA HIS A 31 14.89 -5.43 7.29
C HIS A 31 14.45 -3.97 7.10
N LEU A 32 13.20 -3.62 7.47
CA LEU A 32 12.62 -2.34 7.10
C LEU A 32 12.02 -1.60 8.29
N LEU A 33 12.20 -0.29 8.28
CA LEU A 33 11.38 0.68 8.98
C LEU A 33 10.39 1.31 7.98
N LEU A 34 9.11 1.21 8.29
CA LEU A 34 8.01 1.85 7.55
C LEU A 34 7.49 2.96 8.45
N ARG A 35 7.83 4.19 8.17
CA ARG A 35 7.45 5.34 9.01
C ARG A 35 6.56 6.31 8.27
N ARG A 36 5.82 7.11 8.99
CA ARG A 36 5.02 8.19 8.42
C ARG A 36 5.85 8.99 7.41
N PHE A 37 5.27 9.26 6.23
CA PHE A 37 5.84 10.17 5.24
C PHE A 37 5.74 11.61 5.74
N THR A 38 6.83 12.36 5.68
CA THR A 38 6.93 13.74 6.18
C THR A 38 7.34 14.71 5.06
N ALA A 39 7.39 15.99 5.36
CA ALA A 39 7.85 17.02 4.42
C ALA A 39 9.30 16.75 3.94
N ASP A 40 10.15 16.17 4.78
CA ASP A 40 11.53 15.82 4.42
C ASP A 40 11.62 14.72 3.35
N ASP A 41 10.56 13.93 3.16
CA ASP A 41 10.49 12.88 2.15
C ASP A 41 10.00 13.38 0.79
N VAL A 42 9.52 14.62 0.70
CA VAL A 42 8.99 15.20 -0.55
C VAL A 42 10.01 15.16 -1.69
N PRO A 43 11.29 15.54 -1.49
CA PRO A 43 12.30 15.44 -2.55
C PRO A 43 12.45 14.01 -3.08
N PHE A 44 12.49 13.01 -2.18
CA PHE A 44 12.56 11.59 -2.56
C PHE A 44 11.33 11.13 -3.35
N ALA A 45 10.13 11.56 -2.94
CA ALA A 45 8.91 11.21 -3.68
C ALA A 45 8.89 11.80 -5.08
N ILE A 46 9.41 13.02 -5.27
CA ILE A 46 9.56 13.67 -6.58
C ILE A 46 10.60 12.92 -7.44
N GLU A 47 11.73 12.53 -6.86
CA GLU A 47 12.73 11.70 -7.54
C GLU A 47 12.10 10.40 -8.06
N GLN A 48 11.36 9.69 -7.23
CA GLN A 48 10.67 8.46 -7.63
C GLN A 48 9.61 8.69 -8.72
N GLU A 49 8.85 9.78 -8.69
CA GLU A 49 7.87 10.12 -9.74
C GLU A 49 8.54 10.40 -11.10
N ASN A 50 9.80 10.82 -11.11
CA ASN A 50 10.60 11.06 -12.33
C ASN A 50 11.37 9.81 -12.77
N ASP A 51 11.45 8.76 -11.97
CA ASP A 51 12.10 7.49 -12.33
C ASP A 51 11.15 6.61 -13.16
N ARG A 52 11.41 6.51 -14.46
CA ARG A 52 10.60 5.70 -15.38
C ARG A 52 10.55 4.22 -15.01
N ALA A 53 11.61 3.66 -14.42
CA ALA A 53 11.63 2.27 -13.98
C ALA A 53 10.69 2.02 -12.81
N VAL A 54 10.61 2.98 -11.87
CA VAL A 54 9.69 2.94 -10.73
C VAL A 54 8.24 3.15 -11.18
N MET A 55 8.02 4.13 -12.07
CA MET A 55 6.67 4.56 -12.47
C MET A 55 6.07 3.76 -13.62
N ARG A 56 6.84 2.88 -14.26
CA ARG A 56 6.47 2.12 -15.46
C ARG A 56 5.04 1.51 -15.41
N TRP A 57 4.63 1.01 -14.25
CA TRP A 57 3.35 0.33 -14.04
C TRP A 57 2.38 1.13 -13.17
N ILE A 58 2.64 2.41 -12.96
CA ILE A 58 1.83 3.27 -12.09
C ILE A 58 1.16 4.38 -12.89
N ARG A 59 1.96 5.15 -13.63
CA ARG A 59 1.47 6.23 -14.50
C ARG A 59 2.56 6.77 -15.40
N ASP A 60 2.14 7.44 -16.46
CA ASP A 60 3.01 8.22 -17.31
C ASP A 60 3.55 9.47 -16.59
N ALA A 61 4.62 10.05 -17.15
CA ALA A 61 5.20 11.29 -16.64
C ALA A 61 4.15 12.39 -16.54
N GLN A 62 4.19 13.13 -15.44
CA GLN A 62 3.26 14.21 -15.15
C GLN A 62 3.99 15.57 -15.11
N PRO A 63 3.29 16.70 -15.31
CA PRO A 63 3.85 18.03 -15.09
C PRO A 63 4.47 18.18 -13.70
N ALA A 64 5.57 18.92 -13.60
CA ALA A 64 6.36 19.02 -12.37
C ALA A 64 5.58 19.65 -11.20
N ASP A 65 4.65 20.55 -11.46
CA ASP A 65 3.75 21.16 -10.47
C ASP A 65 2.76 20.12 -9.92
N VAL A 66 2.20 19.25 -10.75
CA VAL A 66 1.33 18.13 -10.34
C VAL A 66 2.09 17.15 -9.47
N VAL A 67 3.33 16.79 -9.85
CA VAL A 67 4.19 15.91 -9.06
C VAL A 67 4.49 16.51 -7.69
N ARG A 68 4.87 17.80 -7.63
CA ARG A 68 5.13 18.50 -6.38
C ARG A 68 3.89 18.59 -5.48
N ALA A 69 2.74 18.95 -6.05
CA ALA A 69 1.50 19.04 -5.30
C ALA A 69 1.10 17.69 -4.69
N ARG A 70 1.22 16.59 -5.45
CA ARG A 70 0.96 15.23 -4.96
C ARG A 70 1.94 14.83 -3.86
N ALA A 71 3.23 15.06 -4.03
CA ALA A 71 4.23 14.77 -3.01
C ALA A 71 3.97 15.55 -1.72
N ALA A 72 3.65 16.85 -1.83
CA ALA A 72 3.30 17.67 -0.69
C ALA A 72 2.01 17.19 0.02
N SER A 73 0.99 16.77 -0.73
CA SER A 73 -0.26 16.26 -0.13
C SER A 73 -0.05 15.00 0.70
N MET A 74 0.92 14.14 0.37
CA MET A 74 1.26 12.96 1.17
C MET A 74 1.85 13.30 2.54
N ALA A 75 2.47 14.49 2.68
CA ALA A 75 3.02 14.97 3.95
C ALA A 75 1.98 15.68 4.84
N ALA A 76 0.84 16.06 4.28
CA ALA A 76 -0.23 16.72 5.03
C ALA A 76 -0.80 15.82 6.14
N PRO A 77 -1.37 16.39 7.22
CA PRO A 77 -2.04 15.60 8.25
C PRO A 77 -3.14 14.72 7.66
N PHE A 78 -3.07 13.42 7.95
CA PHE A 78 -4.07 12.45 7.52
C PHE A 78 -5.37 12.64 8.31
N GLN A 79 -6.51 12.75 7.62
CA GLN A 79 -7.83 12.99 8.21
C GLN A 79 -8.72 11.74 8.19
N GLY A 80 -8.31 10.67 7.51
CA GLY A 80 -9.09 9.44 7.39
C GLY A 80 -10.33 9.53 6.50
N ARG A 81 -10.37 10.50 5.57
CA ARG A 81 -11.48 10.59 4.62
C ARG A 81 -11.41 9.46 3.60
N ASP A 82 -12.58 9.01 3.13
CA ASP A 82 -12.61 8.05 2.02
C ASP A 82 -11.83 8.60 0.81
N GLY A 83 -10.97 7.73 0.26
CA GLY A 83 -10.09 8.08 -0.85
C GLY A 83 -8.81 8.83 -0.47
N GLU A 84 -8.66 9.30 0.78
CA GLU A 84 -7.45 9.97 1.24
C GLU A 84 -6.32 8.96 1.51
N TRP A 85 -5.14 9.19 0.92
CA TRP A 85 -3.99 8.33 1.09
C TRP A 85 -3.19 8.66 2.36
N LEU A 86 -3.00 7.66 3.21
CA LEU A 86 -1.92 7.65 4.21
C LEU A 86 -0.66 7.07 3.57
N ALA A 87 0.43 7.82 3.58
CA ALA A 87 1.71 7.39 3.02
C ALA A 87 2.74 7.07 4.11
N LEU A 88 3.46 5.97 3.92
CA LEU A 88 4.62 5.55 4.72
C LEU A 88 5.85 5.50 3.82
N THR A 89 6.96 6.02 4.33
CA THR A 89 8.28 5.93 3.71
C THR A 89 8.94 4.61 4.11
N VAL A 90 9.49 3.90 3.13
CA VAL A 90 10.17 2.62 3.31
C VAL A 90 11.67 2.87 3.43
N VAL A 91 12.24 2.52 4.59
CA VAL A 91 13.66 2.74 4.92
C VAL A 91 14.30 1.41 5.35
N PRO A 92 15.18 0.81 4.55
CA PRO A 92 15.94 -0.37 4.98
C PRO A 92 16.92 -0.04 6.09
N HIS A 93 17.06 -0.96 7.06
CA HIS A 93 17.96 -0.77 8.21
C HIS A 93 19.43 -0.64 7.81
N ASP A 94 19.85 -1.33 6.74
CA ASP A 94 21.22 -1.32 6.22
C ASP A 94 21.54 -0.07 5.38
N LEU A 95 20.54 0.57 4.77
CA LEU A 95 20.74 1.72 3.89
C LEU A 95 20.47 3.07 4.58
N GLN A 96 19.63 3.09 5.60
CA GLN A 96 19.20 4.28 6.36
C GLN A 96 18.71 5.46 5.49
N ARG A 97 18.23 5.17 4.28
CA ARG A 97 17.64 6.13 3.36
C ARG A 97 16.35 5.58 2.77
N ALA A 98 15.46 6.48 2.34
CA ALA A 98 14.22 6.10 1.67
C ALA A 98 14.49 5.33 0.38
N VAL A 99 13.76 4.23 0.16
CA VAL A 99 13.86 3.41 -1.06
C VAL A 99 12.49 3.13 -1.67
N GLY A 100 11.40 3.55 -1.05
CA GLY A 100 10.06 3.31 -1.57
C GLY A 100 8.98 3.97 -0.74
N LEU A 101 7.76 3.82 -1.23
CA LEU A 101 6.55 4.26 -0.56
C LEU A 101 5.57 3.09 -0.43
N LEU A 102 4.88 3.06 0.69
CA LEU A 102 3.78 2.16 0.99
C LEU A 102 2.59 3.04 1.37
N VAL A 103 1.43 2.81 0.77
CA VAL A 103 0.26 3.67 0.99
C VAL A 103 -0.97 2.84 1.31
N CYS A 104 -1.91 3.42 2.06
CA CYS A 104 -3.24 2.85 2.23
C CYS A 104 -4.30 3.96 2.30
N ARG A 105 -5.54 3.61 1.96
CA ARG A 105 -6.71 4.50 2.11
C ARG A 105 -7.97 3.69 2.40
N ALA A 106 -8.95 4.30 3.04
CA ALA A 106 -10.30 3.79 3.04
C ALA A 106 -10.93 4.04 1.66
N THR A 107 -11.58 3.03 1.09
CA THR A 107 -12.32 3.14 -0.19
C THR A 107 -13.82 2.97 0.00
N ALA A 108 -14.21 2.40 1.12
CA ALA A 108 -15.58 2.22 1.58
C ALA A 108 -15.53 2.00 3.10
N ALA A 109 -15.43 3.10 3.86
CA ALA A 109 -15.27 3.06 5.31
C ALA A 109 -16.45 2.36 5.99
N GLU A 110 -17.68 2.58 5.49
CA GLU A 110 -18.90 1.92 5.95
C GLU A 110 -18.88 0.40 5.77
N HIS A 111 -18.06 -0.12 4.84
CA HIS A 111 -17.88 -1.56 4.59
C HIS A 111 -16.55 -2.09 5.14
N ALA A 112 -15.82 -1.26 5.90
CA ALA A 112 -14.51 -1.58 6.46
C ALA A 112 -13.52 -2.12 5.40
N THR A 113 -13.51 -1.48 4.22
CA THR A 113 -12.65 -1.83 3.09
C THR A 113 -11.55 -0.80 2.91
N MET A 114 -10.31 -1.27 2.84
CA MET A 114 -9.15 -0.42 2.58
C MET A 114 -8.38 -0.89 1.37
N GLU A 115 -7.78 0.06 0.65
CA GLU A 115 -6.86 -0.19 -0.46
C GLU A 115 -5.43 0.00 -0.01
N ILE A 116 -4.54 -0.87 -0.49
CA ILE A 116 -3.09 -0.76 -0.30
C ILE A 116 -2.39 -0.60 -1.64
N GLY A 117 -1.31 0.18 -1.65
CA GLY A 117 -0.46 0.36 -2.83
C GLY A 117 0.99 0.59 -2.44
N TYR A 118 1.91 0.31 -3.34
CA TYR A 118 3.33 0.47 -3.04
C TYR A 118 4.18 0.69 -4.29
N ARG A 119 5.37 1.24 -4.08
CA ARG A 119 6.45 1.31 -5.06
C ARG A 119 7.82 1.23 -4.37
N LEU A 120 8.81 0.68 -5.07
CA LEU A 120 10.18 0.54 -4.61
C LEU A 120 11.15 0.97 -5.70
N ALA A 121 12.26 1.59 -5.32
CA ALA A 121 13.37 1.87 -6.21
C ALA A 121 13.92 0.56 -6.81
N ALA A 122 14.29 0.59 -8.10
CA ALA A 122 14.78 -0.58 -8.81
C ALA A 122 16.03 -1.21 -8.13
N SER A 123 16.86 -0.40 -7.50
CA SER A 123 18.08 -0.82 -6.79
C SER A 123 17.85 -1.78 -5.62
N VAL A 124 16.62 -1.88 -5.11
CA VAL A 124 16.27 -2.76 -4.00
C VAL A 124 15.31 -3.88 -4.39
N HIS A 125 15.06 -4.08 -5.68
CA HIS A 125 14.25 -5.19 -6.14
C HIS A 125 14.89 -6.54 -5.78
N ARG A 126 14.07 -7.61 -5.72
CA ARG A 126 14.46 -9.00 -5.41
C ARG A 126 15.01 -9.23 -3.99
N ARG A 127 14.95 -8.22 -3.09
CA ARG A 127 15.31 -8.36 -1.66
C ARG A 127 14.13 -8.81 -0.77
N GLY A 128 12.97 -9.11 -1.34
CA GLY A 128 11.77 -9.48 -0.56
C GLY A 128 11.07 -8.31 0.14
N TYR A 129 11.53 -7.07 -0.06
CA TYR A 129 11.02 -5.89 0.63
C TYR A 129 9.55 -5.61 0.37
N ALA A 130 9.08 -5.80 -0.89
CA ALA A 130 7.67 -5.63 -1.23
C ALA A 130 6.76 -6.51 -0.36
N PHE A 131 7.11 -7.78 -0.20
CA PHE A 131 6.37 -8.72 0.63
C PHE A 131 6.42 -8.33 2.12
N GLN A 132 7.60 -7.98 2.65
CA GLN A 132 7.76 -7.62 4.07
C GLN A 132 6.94 -6.38 4.42
N MET A 133 7.03 -5.31 3.62
CA MET A 133 6.31 -4.07 3.92
C MET A 133 4.81 -4.23 3.80
N CYS A 134 4.32 -4.92 2.76
CA CYS A 134 2.89 -5.17 2.60
C CYS A 134 2.35 -6.09 3.70
N SER A 135 3.09 -7.13 4.10
CA SER A 135 2.70 -8.01 5.21
C SER A 135 2.55 -7.25 6.52
N ALA A 136 3.51 -6.36 6.84
CA ALA A 136 3.44 -5.54 8.05
C ALA A 136 2.23 -4.61 8.04
N LEU A 137 1.94 -3.99 6.89
CA LEU A 137 0.77 -3.14 6.74
C LEU A 137 -0.54 -3.95 6.83
N CYS A 138 -0.64 -5.09 6.14
CA CYS A 138 -1.82 -5.96 6.22
C CYS A 138 -2.11 -6.37 7.66
N THR A 139 -1.09 -6.81 8.41
CA THR A 139 -1.23 -7.15 9.84
C THR A 139 -1.76 -5.95 10.63
N TYR A 140 -1.17 -4.77 10.45
CA TYR A 140 -1.62 -3.56 11.15
C TYR A 140 -3.08 -3.19 10.80
N LEU A 141 -3.44 -3.24 9.53
CA LEU A 141 -4.79 -2.90 9.07
C LEU A 141 -5.84 -3.90 9.56
N PHE A 142 -5.52 -5.19 9.63
CA PHE A 142 -6.44 -6.19 10.16
C PHE A 142 -6.51 -6.20 11.69
N ASP A 143 -5.37 -6.16 12.37
CA ASP A 143 -5.33 -6.37 13.83
C ASP A 143 -5.63 -5.10 14.62
N VAL A 144 -5.22 -3.93 14.13
CA VAL A 144 -5.36 -2.64 14.82
C VAL A 144 -6.51 -1.82 14.24
N VAL A 145 -6.51 -1.60 12.92
CA VAL A 145 -7.54 -0.78 12.27
C VAL A 145 -8.86 -1.54 12.10
N ARG A 146 -8.83 -2.89 12.23
CA ARG A 146 -10.02 -3.75 12.10
C ARG A 146 -10.66 -3.66 10.72
N ALA A 147 -9.86 -3.49 9.68
CA ALA A 147 -10.35 -3.62 8.32
C ALA A 147 -10.93 -5.02 8.09
N ARG A 148 -12.09 -5.11 7.44
CA ARG A 148 -12.70 -6.39 7.06
C ARG A 148 -12.10 -6.96 5.77
N LYS A 149 -11.71 -6.06 4.85
CA LYS A 149 -11.19 -6.41 3.52
C LYS A 149 -10.09 -5.43 3.12
N LEU A 150 -9.03 -5.98 2.55
CA LEU A 150 -8.02 -5.19 1.83
C LEU A 150 -8.16 -5.44 0.33
N ILE A 151 -7.99 -4.39 -0.47
CA ILE A 151 -7.91 -4.48 -1.92
C ILE A 151 -6.58 -3.91 -2.41
N ALA A 152 -6.15 -4.37 -3.58
CA ALA A 152 -5.03 -3.80 -4.31
C ALA A 152 -5.31 -3.89 -5.81
N LEU A 153 -4.81 -2.91 -6.55
CA LEU A 153 -4.90 -2.89 -8.00
C LEU A 153 -3.49 -2.95 -8.59
N CYS A 154 -3.33 -3.67 -9.68
CA CYS A 154 -2.08 -3.65 -10.43
C CYS A 154 -2.33 -3.92 -11.91
N VAL A 155 -1.49 -3.31 -12.76
CA VAL A 155 -1.49 -3.61 -14.20
C VAL A 155 -1.21 -5.10 -14.41
N ALA A 156 -1.97 -5.74 -15.30
CA ALA A 156 -1.87 -7.19 -15.55
C ALA A 156 -0.47 -7.64 -15.97
N ASP A 157 0.26 -6.78 -16.67
CA ASP A 157 1.64 -7.05 -17.13
C ASP A 157 2.71 -6.83 -16.03
N ASN A 158 2.32 -6.36 -14.83
CA ASN A 158 3.23 -6.18 -13.71
C ASN A 158 3.41 -7.46 -12.90
N ASP A 159 4.11 -8.44 -13.49
CA ASP A 159 4.37 -9.74 -12.87
C ASP A 159 4.96 -9.66 -11.46
N ALA A 160 5.77 -8.63 -11.17
CA ALA A 160 6.38 -8.47 -9.85
C ALA A 160 5.33 -8.15 -8.79
N SER A 161 4.36 -7.29 -9.12
CA SER A 161 3.24 -6.97 -8.24
C SER A 161 2.30 -8.18 -8.10
N VAL A 162 1.94 -8.82 -9.22
CA VAL A 162 1.10 -10.04 -9.23
C VAL A 162 1.67 -11.09 -8.28
N ARG A 163 2.96 -11.45 -8.41
CA ARG A 163 3.61 -12.42 -7.51
C ARG A 163 3.62 -11.99 -6.05
N THR A 164 3.78 -10.69 -5.78
CA THR A 164 3.76 -10.17 -4.41
C THR A 164 2.36 -10.31 -3.79
N LEU A 165 1.32 -9.92 -4.52
CA LEU A 165 -0.08 -10.01 -4.06
C LEU A 165 -0.52 -11.46 -3.85
N GLN A 166 -0.13 -12.36 -4.76
CA GLN A 166 -0.34 -13.81 -4.59
C GLN A 166 0.37 -14.34 -3.34
N LYS A 167 1.63 -13.94 -3.10
CA LYS A 167 2.38 -14.36 -1.92
C LYS A 167 1.77 -13.85 -0.61
N LEU A 168 1.10 -12.69 -0.63
CA LEU A 168 0.31 -12.16 0.49
C LEU A 168 -0.98 -12.95 0.75
N GLY A 169 -1.35 -13.88 -0.13
CA GLY A 169 -2.61 -14.63 -0.04
C GLY A 169 -3.81 -13.87 -0.61
N MET A 170 -3.59 -12.77 -1.34
CA MET A 170 -4.67 -12.07 -2.03
C MET A 170 -5.20 -12.92 -3.18
N GLN A 171 -6.51 -12.86 -3.39
CA GLN A 171 -7.20 -13.53 -4.50
C GLN A 171 -7.52 -12.51 -5.58
N GLN A 172 -7.36 -12.90 -6.84
CA GLN A 172 -7.80 -12.07 -7.96
C GLN A 172 -9.32 -12.10 -8.05
N GLU A 173 -9.96 -10.95 -7.86
CA GLU A 173 -11.41 -10.80 -7.84
C GLU A 173 -11.96 -10.26 -9.17
N GLY A 174 -11.09 -9.66 -9.99
CA GLY A 174 -11.51 -9.09 -11.26
C GLY A 174 -10.37 -8.74 -12.20
N ARG A 175 -10.75 -8.47 -13.46
CA ARG A 175 -9.89 -7.92 -14.50
C ARG A 175 -10.66 -6.83 -15.23
N LEU A 176 -10.17 -5.61 -15.11
CA LEU A 176 -10.71 -4.43 -15.77
C LEU A 176 -9.96 -4.27 -17.09
N ARG A 177 -10.66 -4.55 -18.20
CA ARG A 177 -10.04 -4.50 -19.53
C ARG A 177 -9.81 -3.06 -19.97
N GLU A 178 -8.61 -2.76 -20.50
CA GLU A 178 -8.24 -1.46 -21.03
C GLU A 178 -8.49 -0.29 -20.05
N TYR A 179 -8.28 -0.54 -18.75
CA TYR A 179 -8.68 0.36 -17.68
C TYR A 179 -7.74 1.54 -17.49
N CYS A 180 -6.44 1.34 -17.66
CA CYS A 180 -5.44 2.40 -17.55
C CYS A 180 -4.67 2.59 -18.87
N ARG A 181 -4.10 3.79 -19.06
CA ARG A 181 -3.27 4.09 -20.22
C ARG A 181 -1.86 4.36 -19.76
N LEU A 182 -0.88 3.59 -20.27
CA LEU A 182 0.53 3.70 -19.96
C LEU A 182 1.36 3.63 -21.26
N ASP A 183 2.30 4.55 -21.42
CA ASP A 183 3.15 4.66 -22.62
C ASP A 183 2.32 4.65 -23.92
N GLY A 184 1.19 5.35 -23.91
CA GLY A 184 0.32 5.48 -25.08
C GLY A 184 -0.59 4.27 -25.36
N ALA A 185 -0.44 3.15 -24.62
CA ALA A 185 -1.25 1.94 -24.81
C ALA A 185 -2.22 1.73 -23.65
N TYR A 186 -3.41 1.23 -23.96
CA TYR A 186 -4.36 0.76 -22.93
C TYR A 186 -3.89 -0.56 -22.35
N ARG A 187 -4.04 -0.70 -21.04
CA ARG A 187 -3.65 -1.87 -20.26
C ARG A 187 -4.78 -2.35 -19.38
N ASP A 188 -4.85 -3.66 -19.20
CA ASP A 188 -5.76 -4.26 -18.24
C ASP A 188 -5.24 -4.06 -16.82
N GLU A 189 -6.15 -3.87 -15.88
CA GLU A 189 -5.83 -3.82 -14.46
C GLU A 189 -6.50 -4.97 -13.72
N LEU A 190 -5.76 -5.62 -12.83
CA LEU A 190 -6.24 -6.71 -11.98
C LEU A 190 -6.67 -6.15 -10.64
N VAL A 191 -7.83 -6.58 -10.17
CA VAL A 191 -8.36 -6.28 -8.84
C VAL A 191 -8.09 -7.48 -7.94
N TRP A 192 -7.42 -7.24 -6.83
CA TRP A 192 -7.06 -8.23 -5.83
C TRP A 192 -7.75 -7.93 -4.51
N GLY A 193 -8.20 -8.98 -3.81
CA GLY A 193 -8.85 -8.88 -2.51
C GLY A 193 -8.27 -9.84 -1.50
N LEU A 194 -8.30 -9.44 -0.21
CA LEU A 194 -7.93 -10.26 0.93
C LEU A 194 -8.89 -9.97 2.08
N LEU A 195 -9.54 -11.00 2.59
CA LEU A 195 -10.44 -10.87 3.72
C LEU A 195 -9.68 -11.10 5.05
N ALA A 196 -10.07 -10.39 6.09
CA ALA A 196 -9.43 -10.52 7.40
C ALA A 196 -9.37 -11.97 7.90
N ARG A 197 -10.43 -12.77 7.66
CA ARG A 197 -10.46 -14.21 8.01
C ARG A 197 -9.49 -15.09 7.23
N GLU A 198 -9.00 -14.61 6.08
CA GLU A 198 -8.05 -15.32 5.21
C GLU A 198 -6.60 -14.95 5.53
N TRP A 199 -6.38 -13.82 6.21
CA TRP A 199 -5.04 -13.34 6.52
C TRP A 199 -4.28 -14.33 7.40
N ARG A 200 -3.09 -14.64 6.97
CA ARG A 200 -2.12 -15.45 7.73
C ARG A 200 -0.81 -14.67 7.77
N PRO A 201 -0.54 -13.97 8.88
CA PRO A 201 0.72 -13.24 9.01
C PRO A 201 1.90 -14.19 8.85
N PRO A 202 2.97 -13.77 8.15
CA PRO A 202 4.19 -14.57 8.07
C PRO A 202 4.70 -14.90 9.47
N GLN A 203 5.11 -16.15 9.68
CA GLN A 203 5.76 -16.54 10.94
C GLN A 203 7.03 -15.70 11.08
N ARG A 204 7.23 -15.12 12.25
CA ARG A 204 8.49 -14.48 12.60
C ARG A 204 9.52 -15.59 12.72
N GLY A 205 10.47 -15.65 11.80
CA GLY A 205 11.64 -16.52 11.91
C GLY A 205 12.53 -16.11 13.06
#